data_f3b9993e27b1470bb8f8d13b770bd067
#
_entry.id   f3b9993e27b1470bb8f8d13b770bd067
#
_cell.length_a   1.000
_cell.length_b   1.000
_cell.length_c   1.000
_cell.angle_alpha   90.00
_cell.angle_beta   90.00
_cell.angle_gamma   90.00
#
_symmetry.space_group_name_H-M   'P 1'
#
loop_
_entity.id
_entity.type
_entity.pdbx_description
1 polymer ?
#
loop_
_entity_poly.entity_id
_entity_poly.type
_entity_poly.pdbx_seq_one_letter_code
_entity_poly.pdbx_strand_id
1 'polypeptide(L)'
;MNVLIVGNIIKDTYLEFPKKLFEAGDHGRVFLDTEFDEETLHYENKESVLSGASIIDEVLKNFKLNSLLSNKQALENHKYDCRYVLKTGNTVKYLTTNLCGRTDFLIPKTKPDWIFIDRSARLGIDDLKRLEWYLELHQEVKLAIHTSQISCGFLHQADDFMAKEIAKKLYAKAELVFVTGKNKELPLPLEASLDNQKVFLITPTAITNGEERVFLKRNKKVFQTHLTIYSIAAGTIFAALSSGWNVNRALRFAKINIENAKMSRTLSIDKLYNKLKTSLKQEDNLRLIAKALTADHRGILAIDESKKSIRRKLKKYGLPETRTVQEEYRELLVTTPRINEYLNGMILAQETVVQKIANGQSVPEFLAAKGILPGVKVDLGLEKIHNQVNCLTCGLEDLDQRLSRYYNLGLRFTKWRAVFEVEKNSQIPEGVIQKNTRDLAVYAKKALEKKLVPIIEPEVLHGEQSIADLYKHTKQVLVVLFEKLQELGVDLECCILKINMIYAQKNNPEETGRMTMQLISETVPKNIGGVVFLSGGQSEEQATKNLQAIIRENQDKYRLSFSFGRAIQDPALKIWQSEPQKIDDAQSKLIKQLRLNCLALNKKPR
;
A
#
# COMPACT_ATOMS: atom_id res chain seq x y z
N MET A 1 -7.41 -3.69 -18.27
CA MET A 1 -8.33 -4.56 -17.52
C MET A 1 -9.74 -4.06 -17.74
N ASN A 2 -10.63 -4.93 -18.19
CA ASN A 2 -12.03 -4.66 -18.49
C ASN A 2 -12.90 -5.29 -17.39
N VAL A 3 -13.82 -4.52 -16.81
CA VAL A 3 -14.70 -4.96 -15.72
C VAL A 3 -16.15 -4.78 -16.13
N LEU A 4 -16.94 -5.86 -16.12
CA LEU A 4 -18.39 -5.77 -16.23
C LEU A 4 -19.00 -5.60 -14.84
N ILE A 5 -19.74 -4.52 -14.61
CA ILE A 5 -20.43 -4.25 -13.35
C ILE A 5 -21.90 -4.62 -13.50
N VAL A 6 -22.35 -5.57 -12.68
CA VAL A 6 -23.74 -6.03 -12.63
C VAL A 6 -24.40 -5.45 -11.39
N GLY A 7 -25.38 -4.58 -11.57
CA GLY A 7 -26.09 -3.95 -10.46
C GLY A 7 -27.03 -2.82 -10.91
N ASN A 8 -27.93 -2.44 -10.03
CA ASN A 8 -28.86 -1.34 -10.27
C ASN A 8 -28.23 0.02 -9.97
N ILE A 9 -28.67 1.04 -10.71
CA ILE A 9 -28.36 2.42 -10.45
C ILE A 9 -29.46 2.98 -9.56
N ILE A 10 -29.06 3.67 -8.49
CA ILE A 10 -29.98 4.26 -7.50
C ILE A 10 -29.69 5.75 -7.45
N LYS A 11 -30.74 6.57 -7.52
CA LYS A 11 -30.65 8.01 -7.27
C LYS A 11 -30.98 8.29 -5.80
N ASP A 12 -29.96 8.70 -5.05
CA ASP A 12 -30.13 9.17 -3.68
C ASP A 12 -30.42 10.67 -3.68
N THR A 13 -31.60 11.08 -3.23
CA THR A 13 -31.97 12.48 -3.05
C THR A 13 -32.04 12.80 -1.57
N TYR A 14 -31.19 13.70 -1.13
CA TYR A 14 -31.10 14.16 0.26
C TYR A 14 -31.93 15.43 0.41
N LEU A 15 -32.92 15.40 1.30
CA LEU A 15 -33.76 16.53 1.66
C LEU A 15 -33.53 16.89 3.12
N GLU A 16 -33.12 18.13 3.40
CA GLU A 16 -32.89 18.65 4.76
C GLU A 16 -34.00 19.60 5.14
N PHE A 17 -34.63 19.38 6.29
CA PHE A 17 -35.77 20.12 6.77
C PHE A 17 -35.42 20.97 7.99
N PRO A 18 -35.97 22.22 8.11
CA PRO A 18 -35.66 23.16 9.19
C PRO A 18 -36.28 22.75 10.51
N LYS A 19 -37.42 22.07 10.47
CA LYS A 19 -38.18 21.64 11.65
C LYS A 19 -38.14 20.13 11.81
N LYS A 20 -38.31 19.66 13.04
CA LYS A 20 -38.41 18.25 13.40
C LYS A 20 -39.65 17.63 12.75
N LEU A 21 -39.46 16.89 11.66
CA LEU A 21 -40.52 16.19 10.92
C LEU A 21 -40.83 14.80 11.49
N PHE A 22 -39.91 14.22 12.28
CA PHE A 22 -40.02 12.87 12.83
C PHE A 22 -39.65 12.88 14.31
N GLU A 23 -40.21 11.96 15.10
CA GLU A 23 -39.79 11.77 16.48
C GLU A 23 -38.44 11.10 16.63
N ALA A 24 -37.76 11.36 17.76
CA ALA A 24 -36.50 10.71 18.07
C ALA A 24 -36.73 9.21 18.25
N GLY A 25 -36.12 8.38 17.37
CA GLY A 25 -36.29 6.92 17.35
C GLY A 25 -37.06 6.37 16.14
N ASP A 26 -37.74 7.20 15.36
CA ASP A 26 -38.41 6.80 14.12
C ASP A 26 -37.42 6.68 12.95
N HIS A 27 -36.54 5.64 13.02
CA HIS A 27 -35.59 5.29 11.98
C HIS A 27 -36.15 4.13 11.14
N GLY A 28 -37.14 4.44 10.26
CA GLY A 28 -37.76 3.43 9.40
C GLY A 28 -37.35 3.51 7.94
N ARG A 29 -37.44 2.38 7.21
CA ARG A 29 -37.52 2.34 5.76
C ARG A 29 -38.97 2.20 5.34
N VAL A 30 -39.39 3.03 4.41
CA VAL A 30 -40.70 2.92 3.77
C VAL A 30 -40.42 2.66 2.28
N PHE A 31 -41.03 1.63 1.72
CA PHE A 31 -41.03 1.37 0.30
C PHE A 31 -42.30 1.97 -0.30
N LEU A 32 -42.13 2.67 -1.40
CA LEU A 32 -43.25 3.29 -2.14
C LEU A 32 -43.33 2.59 -3.51
N ASP A 33 -44.52 2.21 -3.89
CA ASP A 33 -44.79 1.58 -5.20
C ASP A 33 -45.03 2.63 -6.32
N THR A 34 -45.06 3.91 -5.93
CA THR A 34 -45.28 5.04 -6.85
C THR A 34 -44.18 6.08 -6.74
N GLU A 35 -44.10 6.99 -7.71
CA GLU A 35 -43.23 8.14 -7.63
C GLU A 35 -43.59 9.01 -6.40
N PHE A 36 -42.53 9.48 -5.73
CA PHE A 36 -42.66 10.39 -4.61
C PHE A 36 -42.67 11.83 -5.11
N ASP A 37 -43.74 12.57 -4.82
CA ASP A 37 -43.85 13.97 -5.19
C ASP A 37 -43.02 14.84 -4.23
N GLU A 38 -41.85 15.25 -4.69
CA GLU A 38 -40.92 16.11 -3.94
C GLU A 38 -41.45 17.57 -3.83
N GLU A 39 -42.26 18.01 -4.79
CA GLU A 39 -42.71 19.42 -4.89
C GLU A 39 -43.68 19.81 -3.77
N THR A 40 -44.29 18.82 -3.14
CA THR A 40 -45.16 19.03 -1.99
C THR A 40 -44.43 19.29 -0.67
N LEU A 41 -43.09 19.13 -0.64
CA LEU A 41 -42.32 19.25 0.59
C LEU A 41 -41.50 20.55 0.65
N HIS A 42 -41.62 21.26 1.75
CA HIS A 42 -40.79 22.44 2.07
C HIS A 42 -39.46 21.98 2.70
N TYR A 43 -38.37 21.95 1.95
CA TYR A 43 -37.05 21.62 2.44
C TYR A 43 -36.05 22.78 2.27
N GLU A 44 -35.03 22.84 3.14
CA GLU A 44 -34.01 23.89 3.09
C GLU A 44 -32.92 23.59 2.02
N ASN A 45 -32.55 22.31 1.90
CA ASN A 45 -31.51 21.88 0.99
C ASN A 45 -31.91 20.59 0.28
N LYS A 46 -31.61 20.53 -1.03
CA LYS A 46 -31.78 19.33 -1.87
C LYS A 46 -30.45 18.99 -2.55
N GLU A 47 -30.01 17.77 -2.39
CA GLU A 47 -28.84 17.22 -3.10
C GLU A 47 -29.19 15.85 -3.65
N SER A 48 -28.77 15.56 -4.87
CA SER A 48 -28.96 14.25 -5.48
C SER A 48 -27.65 13.66 -5.95
N VAL A 49 -27.49 12.34 -5.79
CA VAL A 49 -26.30 11.60 -6.23
C VAL A 49 -26.72 10.22 -6.70
N LEU A 50 -26.07 9.74 -7.77
CA LEU A 50 -26.22 8.35 -8.20
C LEU A 50 -25.43 7.44 -7.26
N SER A 51 -25.99 6.27 -6.91
CA SER A 51 -25.39 5.27 -6.01
C SER A 51 -25.52 3.85 -6.58
N GLY A 52 -25.14 2.84 -5.80
CA GLY A 52 -25.13 1.45 -6.26
C GLY A 52 -24.04 1.21 -7.31
N ALA A 53 -24.36 0.50 -8.38
CA ALA A 53 -23.42 0.12 -9.43
C ALA A 53 -22.72 1.32 -10.11
N SER A 54 -23.37 2.48 -10.21
CA SER A 54 -22.78 3.70 -10.78
C SER A 54 -21.60 4.23 -9.96
N ILE A 55 -21.62 4.08 -8.64
CA ILE A 55 -20.48 4.46 -7.78
C ILE A 55 -19.29 3.55 -8.04
N ILE A 56 -19.53 2.24 -8.20
CA ILE A 56 -18.45 1.29 -8.53
C ILE A 56 -17.80 1.69 -9.86
N ASP A 57 -18.63 1.94 -10.89
CA ASP A 57 -18.18 2.38 -12.22
C ASP A 57 -17.30 3.65 -12.13
N GLU A 58 -17.73 4.65 -11.39
CA GLU A 58 -17.01 5.91 -11.22
C GLU A 58 -15.70 5.72 -10.43
N VAL A 59 -15.69 4.89 -9.39
CA VAL A 59 -14.47 4.52 -8.67
C VAL A 59 -13.48 3.82 -9.60
N LEU A 60 -13.93 2.85 -10.42
CA LEU A 60 -13.06 2.12 -11.34
C LEU A 60 -12.45 3.03 -12.42
N LYS A 61 -13.23 3.95 -12.98
CA LYS A 61 -12.73 4.97 -13.94
C LYS A 61 -11.62 5.83 -13.32
N ASN A 62 -11.75 6.21 -12.07
CA ASN A 62 -10.72 6.96 -11.34
C ASN A 62 -9.41 6.17 -11.14
N PHE A 63 -9.47 4.84 -11.12
CA PHE A 63 -8.30 3.95 -11.17
C PHE A 63 -7.81 3.68 -12.59
N LYS A 64 -8.38 4.35 -13.62
CA LYS A 64 -8.09 4.13 -15.05
C LYS A 64 -8.37 2.69 -15.50
N LEU A 65 -9.37 2.06 -14.91
CA LEU A 65 -9.88 0.75 -15.32
C LEU A 65 -11.06 0.94 -16.27
N ASN A 66 -11.12 0.13 -17.31
CA ASN A 66 -12.26 0.12 -18.21
C ASN A 66 -13.42 -0.60 -17.53
N SER A 67 -14.55 0.05 -17.40
CA SER A 67 -15.75 -0.50 -16.78
C SER A 67 -16.95 -0.37 -17.71
N LEU A 68 -17.84 -1.34 -17.66
CA LEU A 68 -19.10 -1.38 -18.39
C LEU A 68 -20.22 -1.71 -17.39
N LEU A 69 -21.23 -0.86 -17.31
CA LEU A 69 -22.44 -1.10 -16.53
C LEU A 69 -23.40 -2.00 -17.31
N SER A 70 -23.89 -3.09 -16.69
CA SER A 70 -24.92 -3.96 -17.30
C SER A 70 -26.23 -3.20 -17.57
N ASN A 71 -26.57 -2.23 -16.73
CA ASN A 71 -27.79 -1.40 -16.83
C ASN A 71 -27.55 0.01 -17.41
N LYS A 72 -26.61 0.16 -18.35
CA LYS A 72 -26.33 1.46 -18.97
C LYS A 72 -27.57 2.10 -19.58
N GLN A 73 -28.46 1.30 -20.17
CA GLN A 73 -29.70 1.76 -20.79
C GLN A 73 -30.69 2.39 -19.80
N ALA A 74 -30.66 1.96 -18.52
CA ALA A 74 -31.46 2.58 -17.45
C ALA A 74 -30.97 4.01 -17.16
N LEU A 75 -29.68 4.28 -17.27
CA LEU A 75 -29.10 5.62 -17.12
C LEU A 75 -29.49 6.54 -18.26
N GLU A 76 -29.46 6.05 -19.48
CA GLU A 76 -29.82 6.80 -20.69
C GLU A 76 -31.32 7.15 -20.75
N ASN A 77 -32.17 6.26 -20.23
CA ASN A 77 -33.62 6.42 -20.18
C ASN A 77 -34.14 7.06 -18.88
N HIS A 78 -33.26 7.49 -17.98
CA HIS A 78 -33.60 8.03 -16.64
C HIS A 78 -34.48 7.10 -15.79
N LYS A 79 -34.47 5.79 -16.06
CA LYS A 79 -35.19 4.76 -15.29
C LYS A 79 -34.26 4.15 -14.24
N TYR A 80 -34.28 4.69 -13.05
CA TYR A 80 -33.53 4.20 -11.89
C TYR A 80 -34.36 4.27 -10.61
N ASP A 81 -34.03 3.43 -9.64
CA ASP A 81 -34.66 3.49 -8.32
C ASP A 81 -34.32 4.82 -7.63
N CYS A 82 -35.31 5.47 -7.08
CA CYS A 82 -35.11 6.70 -6.30
C CYS A 82 -35.16 6.36 -4.81
N ARG A 83 -34.21 6.88 -4.06
CA ARG A 83 -34.22 6.83 -2.61
C ARG A 83 -34.10 8.23 -2.06
N TYR A 84 -35.12 8.62 -1.29
CA TYR A 84 -35.17 9.91 -0.60
C TYR A 84 -34.64 9.73 0.81
N VAL A 85 -33.70 10.56 1.18
CA VAL A 85 -33.09 10.60 2.51
C VAL A 85 -33.58 11.87 3.19
N LEU A 86 -34.65 11.74 3.99
CA LEU A 86 -35.26 12.84 4.72
C LEU A 86 -34.51 13.05 6.03
N LYS A 87 -33.98 14.25 6.22
CA LYS A 87 -33.11 14.56 7.35
C LYS A 87 -33.64 15.76 8.13
N THR A 88 -33.79 15.58 9.44
CA THR A 88 -34.17 16.63 10.38
C THR A 88 -33.23 16.56 11.58
N GLY A 89 -32.33 17.53 11.72
CA GLY A 89 -31.31 17.50 12.75
C GLY A 89 -30.49 16.21 12.72
N ASN A 90 -30.60 15.34 13.72
CA ASN A 90 -29.90 14.05 13.81
C ASN A 90 -30.77 12.84 13.41
N THR A 91 -32.04 13.06 13.03
CA THR A 91 -32.99 12.01 12.64
C THR A 91 -33.00 11.86 11.12
N VAL A 92 -32.98 10.61 10.61
CA VAL A 92 -32.98 10.29 9.19
C VAL A 92 -34.02 9.22 8.90
N LYS A 93 -34.88 9.47 7.90
CA LYS A 93 -35.87 8.50 7.39
C LYS A 93 -35.58 8.24 5.92
N TYR A 94 -35.80 7.01 5.48
CA TYR A 94 -35.55 6.60 4.09
C TYR A 94 -36.87 6.24 3.42
N LEU A 95 -37.16 6.87 2.29
CA LEU A 95 -38.21 6.45 1.36
C LEU A 95 -37.54 5.90 0.11
N THR A 96 -37.97 4.75 -0.37
CA THR A 96 -37.38 4.11 -1.54
C THR A 96 -38.45 3.72 -2.53
N THR A 97 -38.30 4.15 -3.78
CA THR A 97 -39.16 3.69 -4.89
C THR A 97 -38.54 2.47 -5.54
N ASN A 98 -39.33 1.52 -6.00
CA ASN A 98 -38.90 0.31 -6.67
C ASN A 98 -39.20 0.39 -8.17
N LEU A 99 -38.68 1.40 -8.85
CA LEU A 99 -38.98 1.65 -10.27
C LEU A 99 -38.18 0.79 -11.24
N CYS A 100 -36.96 0.37 -10.85
CA CYS A 100 -36.09 -0.43 -11.73
C CYS A 100 -36.38 -1.93 -11.71
N GLY A 101 -37.11 -2.45 -10.70
CA GLY A 101 -37.41 -3.88 -10.62
C GLY A 101 -36.17 -4.79 -10.62
N ARG A 102 -36.11 -5.68 -11.60
CA ARG A 102 -35.09 -6.71 -11.76
C ARG A 102 -33.85 -6.20 -12.51
N THR A 103 -32.67 -6.67 -12.12
CA THR A 103 -31.44 -6.48 -12.89
C THR A 103 -31.28 -7.61 -13.90
N ASP A 104 -31.12 -7.29 -15.17
CA ASP A 104 -30.87 -8.29 -16.20
C ASP A 104 -29.35 -8.53 -16.34
N PHE A 105 -28.93 -9.78 -16.34
CA PHE A 105 -27.59 -10.14 -16.77
C PHE A 105 -27.56 -10.37 -18.27
N LEU A 106 -26.98 -9.41 -19.00
CA LEU A 106 -26.76 -9.53 -20.42
C LEU A 106 -25.37 -10.09 -20.69
N ILE A 107 -25.28 -11.11 -21.54
CA ILE A 107 -24.01 -11.70 -21.97
C ILE A 107 -23.19 -10.60 -22.67
N PRO A 108 -21.97 -10.30 -22.17
CA PRO A 108 -21.17 -9.22 -22.73
C PRO A 108 -20.68 -9.55 -24.15
N LYS A 109 -20.75 -8.59 -25.07
CA LYS A 109 -20.25 -8.74 -26.44
C LYS A 109 -18.73 -8.93 -26.51
N THR A 110 -18.00 -8.35 -25.57
CA THR A 110 -16.55 -8.52 -25.39
C THR A 110 -16.31 -9.15 -24.04
N LYS A 111 -15.45 -10.16 -24.00
CA LYS A 111 -15.10 -10.86 -22.77
C LYS A 111 -14.42 -9.92 -21.76
N PRO A 112 -14.98 -9.73 -20.55
CA PRO A 112 -14.32 -8.97 -19.50
C PRO A 112 -13.22 -9.79 -18.79
N ASP A 113 -12.28 -9.12 -18.16
CA ASP A 113 -11.31 -9.76 -17.25
C ASP A 113 -11.96 -10.09 -15.89
N TRP A 114 -12.92 -9.24 -15.47
CA TRP A 114 -13.66 -9.38 -14.23
C TRP A 114 -15.16 -9.12 -14.41
N ILE A 115 -15.97 -9.85 -13.65
CA ILE A 115 -17.37 -9.50 -13.38
C ILE A 115 -17.48 -9.07 -11.92
N PHE A 116 -18.00 -7.87 -11.67
CA PHE A 116 -18.27 -7.35 -10.33
C PHE A 116 -19.78 -7.29 -10.11
N ILE A 117 -20.32 -8.13 -9.23
CA ILE A 117 -21.74 -8.09 -8.84
C ILE A 117 -21.86 -7.14 -7.64
N ASP A 118 -22.57 -6.01 -7.82
CA ASP A 118 -22.85 -5.09 -6.73
C ASP A 118 -24.08 -5.52 -5.94
N ARG A 119 -24.10 -5.22 -4.66
CA ARG A 119 -25.24 -5.51 -3.75
C ARG A 119 -26.56 -4.82 -4.16
N SER A 120 -26.52 -3.85 -5.08
CA SER A 120 -27.72 -3.23 -5.65
C SER A 120 -28.37 -4.10 -6.73
N ALA A 121 -27.70 -5.16 -7.22
CA ALA A 121 -28.27 -6.08 -8.19
C ALA A 121 -29.49 -6.81 -7.62
N ARG A 122 -30.43 -7.15 -8.52
CA ARG A 122 -31.64 -7.91 -8.23
C ARG A 122 -31.79 -9.00 -9.30
N LEU A 123 -30.86 -9.97 -9.28
CA LEU A 123 -30.81 -11.04 -10.27
C LEU A 123 -31.89 -12.07 -10.01
N GLY A 124 -32.65 -12.40 -11.04
CA GLY A 124 -33.56 -13.52 -11.02
C GLY A 124 -32.88 -14.84 -11.37
N ILE A 125 -33.61 -15.94 -11.28
CA ILE A 125 -33.07 -17.30 -11.49
C ILE A 125 -32.47 -17.46 -12.90
N ASP A 126 -33.09 -16.91 -13.93
CA ASP A 126 -32.60 -17.01 -15.32
C ASP A 126 -31.31 -16.23 -15.53
N ASP A 127 -31.18 -15.07 -14.86
CA ASP A 127 -29.96 -14.26 -14.90
C ASP A 127 -28.82 -14.96 -14.19
N LEU A 128 -29.11 -15.58 -13.06
CA LEU A 128 -28.14 -16.39 -12.30
C LEU A 128 -27.67 -17.61 -13.10
N LYS A 129 -28.58 -18.32 -13.79
CA LYS A 129 -28.25 -19.44 -14.67
C LYS A 129 -27.39 -18.98 -15.86
N ARG A 130 -27.73 -17.86 -16.49
CA ARG A 130 -26.92 -17.28 -17.58
C ARG A 130 -25.52 -16.89 -17.11
N LEU A 131 -25.41 -16.28 -15.92
CA LEU A 131 -24.14 -15.91 -15.32
C LEU A 131 -23.29 -17.13 -14.95
N GLU A 132 -23.90 -18.14 -14.31
CA GLU A 132 -23.22 -19.41 -13.98
C GLU A 132 -22.68 -20.07 -15.25
N TRP A 133 -23.54 -20.25 -16.27
CA TRP A 133 -23.14 -20.79 -17.57
C TRP A 133 -22.02 -19.99 -18.23
N TYR A 134 -22.11 -18.66 -18.21
CA TYR A 134 -21.08 -17.80 -18.77
C TYR A 134 -19.72 -18.00 -18.08
N LEU A 135 -19.70 -18.08 -16.75
CA LEU A 135 -18.47 -18.32 -15.96
C LEU A 135 -17.94 -19.76 -16.11
N GLU A 136 -18.78 -20.73 -16.43
CA GLU A 136 -18.33 -22.09 -16.76
C GLU A 136 -17.64 -22.15 -18.12
N LEU A 137 -18.17 -21.42 -19.08
CA LEU A 137 -17.60 -21.33 -20.44
C LEU A 137 -16.30 -20.52 -20.48
N HIS A 138 -16.15 -19.54 -19.59
CA HIS A 138 -15.02 -18.61 -19.53
C HIS A 138 -14.34 -18.66 -18.15
N GLN A 139 -13.64 -19.75 -17.87
CA GLN A 139 -13.02 -20.00 -16.55
C GLN A 139 -11.93 -18.99 -16.18
N GLU A 140 -11.35 -18.29 -17.14
CA GLU A 140 -10.38 -17.21 -16.93
C GLU A 140 -11.00 -15.89 -16.46
N VAL A 141 -12.32 -15.72 -16.59
CA VAL A 141 -13.04 -14.54 -16.11
C VAL A 141 -13.19 -14.62 -14.59
N LYS A 142 -12.69 -13.62 -13.91
CA LYS A 142 -12.69 -13.55 -12.46
C LYS A 142 -13.98 -12.94 -11.92
N LEU A 143 -14.43 -13.41 -10.76
CA LEU A 143 -15.65 -12.94 -10.12
C LEU A 143 -15.36 -12.21 -8.82
N ALA A 144 -15.99 -11.03 -8.64
CA ALA A 144 -16.06 -10.31 -7.38
C ALA A 144 -17.51 -10.08 -6.98
N ILE A 145 -17.86 -10.28 -5.71
CA ILE A 145 -19.24 -10.14 -5.21
C ILE A 145 -19.26 -9.16 -4.04
N HIS A 146 -20.12 -8.15 -4.12
CA HIS A 146 -20.45 -7.26 -3.02
C HIS A 146 -21.86 -7.61 -2.52
N THR A 147 -21.99 -7.99 -1.26
CA THR A 147 -23.23 -8.47 -0.65
C THR A 147 -23.50 -7.85 0.74
N SER A 148 -24.62 -8.17 1.34
CA SER A 148 -24.96 -7.76 2.72
C SER A 148 -25.12 -8.97 3.63
N GLN A 149 -24.95 -8.77 4.95
CA GLN A 149 -25.13 -9.82 5.97
C GLN A 149 -26.55 -10.37 6.09
N ILE A 150 -27.57 -9.59 5.66
CA ILE A 150 -28.98 -9.89 5.96
C ILE A 150 -29.64 -10.78 4.88
N SER A 151 -29.08 -10.82 3.68
CA SER A 151 -29.60 -11.63 2.58
C SER A 151 -28.50 -11.84 1.53
N CYS A 152 -28.66 -12.81 0.65
CA CYS A 152 -27.89 -12.84 -0.60
C CYS A 152 -28.26 -11.57 -1.39
N GLY A 153 -27.68 -10.41 -1.02
CA GLY A 153 -28.16 -9.06 -1.31
C GLY A 153 -28.30 -8.70 -2.78
N PHE A 154 -27.85 -9.57 -3.69
CA PHE A 154 -27.99 -9.42 -5.14
C PHE A 154 -29.11 -10.27 -5.74
N LEU A 155 -29.88 -11.03 -4.93
CA LEU A 155 -31.00 -11.83 -5.40
C LEU A 155 -32.29 -11.00 -5.47
N HIS A 156 -33.07 -11.19 -6.52
CA HIS A 156 -34.38 -10.56 -6.68
C HIS A 156 -35.40 -11.14 -5.67
N GLN A 157 -35.40 -12.46 -5.50
CA GLN A 157 -36.21 -13.18 -4.52
C GLN A 157 -35.30 -13.97 -3.59
N ALA A 158 -35.04 -13.42 -2.39
CA ALA A 158 -34.11 -14.02 -1.44
C ALA A 158 -34.56 -15.37 -0.88
N ASP A 159 -35.84 -15.76 -1.04
CA ASP A 159 -36.41 -17.00 -0.53
C ASP A 159 -36.47 -18.13 -1.56
N ASP A 160 -36.13 -17.86 -2.83
CA ASP A 160 -36.07 -18.87 -3.86
C ASP A 160 -34.90 -19.85 -3.61
N PHE A 161 -35.25 -21.14 -3.40
CA PHE A 161 -34.29 -22.20 -3.11
C PHE A 161 -33.25 -22.38 -4.23
N MET A 162 -33.71 -22.41 -5.50
CA MET A 162 -32.82 -22.59 -6.65
C MET A 162 -31.89 -21.39 -6.84
N ALA A 163 -32.39 -20.18 -6.62
CA ALA A 163 -31.55 -18.98 -6.67
C ALA A 163 -30.47 -19.01 -5.58
N LYS A 164 -30.79 -19.48 -4.37
CA LYS A 164 -29.83 -19.65 -3.28
C LYS A 164 -28.75 -20.68 -3.61
N GLU A 165 -29.11 -21.83 -4.22
CA GLU A 165 -28.13 -22.85 -4.61
C GLU A 165 -27.17 -22.35 -5.71
N ILE A 166 -27.67 -21.61 -6.71
CA ILE A 166 -26.81 -21.00 -7.73
C ILE A 166 -25.92 -19.91 -7.08
N ALA A 167 -26.47 -19.11 -6.17
CA ALA A 167 -25.70 -18.11 -5.46
C ALA A 167 -24.55 -18.72 -4.64
N LYS A 168 -24.76 -19.86 -3.98
CA LYS A 168 -23.69 -20.59 -3.28
C LYS A 168 -22.56 -20.98 -4.23
N LYS A 169 -22.88 -21.48 -5.43
CA LYS A 169 -21.88 -21.83 -6.45
C LYS A 169 -21.12 -20.58 -6.94
N LEU A 170 -21.82 -19.46 -7.13
CA LEU A 170 -21.18 -18.19 -7.49
C LEU A 170 -20.24 -17.68 -6.38
N TYR A 171 -20.64 -17.79 -5.12
CA TYR A 171 -19.75 -17.49 -4.00
C TYR A 171 -18.51 -18.38 -4.00
N ALA A 172 -18.67 -19.68 -4.25
CA ALA A 172 -17.54 -20.61 -4.33
C ALA A 172 -16.56 -20.28 -5.48
N LYS A 173 -17.05 -19.69 -6.57
CA LYS A 173 -16.23 -19.25 -7.72
C LYS A 173 -15.62 -17.86 -7.54
N ALA A 174 -16.09 -17.04 -6.59
CA ALA A 174 -15.64 -15.66 -6.44
C ALA A 174 -14.22 -15.59 -5.86
N GLU A 175 -13.33 -14.81 -6.48
CA GLU A 175 -12.00 -14.53 -5.93
C GLU A 175 -12.02 -13.47 -4.82
N LEU A 176 -12.98 -12.54 -4.88
CA LEU A 176 -13.13 -11.45 -3.92
C LEU A 176 -14.59 -11.35 -3.47
N VAL A 177 -14.82 -11.32 -2.17
CA VAL A 177 -16.15 -11.15 -1.59
C VAL A 177 -16.14 -9.97 -0.61
N PHE A 178 -17.05 -9.03 -0.81
CA PHE A 178 -17.23 -7.86 0.06
C PHE A 178 -18.56 -8.01 0.79
N VAL A 179 -18.51 -8.17 2.10
CA VAL A 179 -19.70 -8.32 2.96
C VAL A 179 -19.90 -7.04 3.76
N THR A 180 -21.09 -6.45 3.66
CA THR A 180 -21.42 -5.22 4.37
C THR A 180 -22.55 -5.43 5.37
N GLY A 181 -22.41 -4.92 6.60
CA GLY A 181 -23.41 -5.10 7.63
C GLY A 181 -23.08 -4.45 8.96
N LYS A 182 -23.95 -4.66 9.95
CA LYS A 182 -23.79 -4.08 11.30
C LYS A 182 -22.99 -4.96 12.24
N ASN A 183 -23.02 -6.28 12.05
CA ASN A 183 -22.43 -7.30 12.93
C ASN A 183 -21.12 -7.86 12.36
N LYS A 184 -20.40 -8.63 13.18
CA LYS A 184 -19.13 -9.27 12.79
C LYS A 184 -19.33 -10.66 12.17
N GLU A 185 -20.55 -11.17 12.10
CA GLU A 185 -20.87 -12.50 11.61
C GLU A 185 -21.00 -12.51 10.09
N LEU A 186 -20.49 -13.56 9.46
CA LEU A 186 -20.64 -13.80 8.03
C LEU A 186 -22.02 -14.41 7.74
N PRO A 187 -22.66 -14.13 6.60
CA PRO A 187 -23.90 -14.79 6.24
C PRO A 187 -23.68 -16.30 6.00
N LEU A 188 -24.62 -17.12 6.46
CA LEU A 188 -24.61 -18.61 6.41
C LEU A 188 -24.10 -19.27 5.10
N PRO A 189 -24.36 -18.75 3.89
CA PRO A 189 -23.81 -19.35 2.67
C PRO A 189 -22.30 -19.20 2.52
N LEU A 190 -21.66 -18.26 3.25
CA LEU A 190 -20.23 -17.97 3.17
C LEU A 190 -19.40 -18.81 4.14
N GLU A 191 -19.97 -19.35 5.22
CA GLU A 191 -19.23 -20.15 6.20
C GLU A 191 -18.71 -21.48 5.63
N ALA A 192 -19.34 -22.00 4.57
CA ALA A 192 -19.03 -23.31 3.98
C ALA A 192 -18.05 -23.27 2.79
N SER A 193 -17.57 -22.10 2.33
CA SER A 193 -16.82 -21.99 1.07
C SER A 193 -15.52 -21.18 1.14
N LEU A 194 -14.96 -20.96 2.35
CA LEU A 194 -13.93 -19.92 2.61
C LEU A 194 -12.47 -20.33 2.38
N ASP A 195 -12.15 -21.54 1.94
CA ASP A 195 -10.75 -22.04 1.96
C ASP A 195 -9.78 -21.36 1.00
N ASN A 196 -10.24 -20.60 -0.01
CA ASN A 196 -9.36 -19.95 -1.00
C ASN A 196 -9.73 -18.50 -1.36
N GLN A 197 -10.65 -17.86 -0.62
CA GLN A 197 -11.22 -16.56 -1.02
C GLN A 197 -10.74 -15.39 -0.13
N LYS A 198 -10.54 -14.23 -0.76
CA LYS A 198 -10.32 -12.98 -0.03
C LYS A 198 -11.66 -12.35 0.34
N VAL A 199 -12.09 -12.57 1.58
CA VAL A 199 -13.33 -11.99 2.11
C VAL A 199 -13.04 -10.70 2.88
N PHE A 200 -13.79 -9.63 2.57
CA PHE A 200 -13.68 -8.33 3.23
C PHE A 200 -14.99 -7.98 3.92
N LEU A 201 -14.94 -7.88 5.23
CA LEU A 201 -16.07 -7.41 6.04
C LEU A 201 -15.99 -5.88 6.21
N ILE A 202 -17.03 -5.18 5.77
CA ILE A 202 -17.14 -3.71 5.85
C ILE A 202 -18.28 -3.35 6.79
N THR A 203 -17.93 -2.82 7.95
CA THR A 203 -18.88 -2.38 8.98
C THR A 203 -18.84 -0.87 9.19
N PRO A 204 -19.78 -0.26 9.92
CA PRO A 204 -19.72 1.17 10.24
C PRO A 204 -18.48 1.60 11.02
N THR A 205 -17.81 0.66 11.69
CA THR A 205 -16.67 0.93 12.59
C THR A 205 -15.34 0.35 12.15
N ALA A 206 -15.33 -0.57 11.18
CA ALA A 206 -14.10 -1.21 10.71
C ALA A 206 -14.25 -1.85 9.33
N ILE A 207 -13.11 -2.02 8.65
CA ILE A 207 -12.95 -2.90 7.48
C ILE A 207 -11.90 -3.94 7.83
N THR A 208 -12.14 -5.22 7.52
CA THR A 208 -11.21 -6.31 7.79
C THR A 208 -11.35 -7.44 6.77
N ASN A 209 -10.26 -8.19 6.54
CA ASN A 209 -10.25 -9.47 5.81
C ASN A 209 -9.93 -10.67 6.72
N GLY A 210 -10.06 -10.49 8.05
CA GLY A 210 -9.67 -11.51 9.03
C GLY A 210 -8.24 -11.30 9.56
N GLU A 211 -7.25 -11.12 8.70
CA GLU A 211 -5.85 -10.90 9.07
C GLU A 211 -5.55 -9.42 9.33
N GLU A 212 -6.01 -8.55 8.43
CA GLU A 212 -5.78 -7.11 8.47
C GLU A 212 -7.05 -6.37 8.86
N ARG A 213 -6.91 -5.31 9.68
CA ARG A 213 -8.04 -4.51 10.16
C ARG A 213 -7.72 -3.02 10.16
N VAL A 214 -8.64 -2.22 9.64
CA VAL A 214 -8.62 -0.76 9.77
C VAL A 214 -9.87 -0.28 10.48
N PHE A 215 -9.69 0.54 11.52
CA PHE A 215 -10.80 1.13 12.26
C PHE A 215 -11.26 2.42 11.58
N LEU A 216 -12.58 2.60 11.50
CA LEU A 216 -13.21 3.81 10.98
C LEU A 216 -13.52 4.76 12.13
N LYS A 217 -13.36 6.07 11.92
CA LYS A 217 -13.74 7.07 12.92
C LYS A 217 -15.25 7.03 13.15
N ARG A 218 -15.66 7.02 14.43
CA ARG A 218 -17.04 7.25 14.82
C ARG A 218 -17.36 8.73 14.62
N ASN A 219 -18.12 9.05 13.58
CA ASN A 219 -18.64 10.39 13.36
C ASN A 219 -20.11 10.46 13.76
N LYS A 220 -20.48 11.44 14.58
CA LYS A 220 -21.88 11.71 14.95
C LYS A 220 -22.69 12.25 13.77
N LYS A 221 -22.04 12.93 12.81
CA LYS A 221 -22.67 13.47 11.60
C LYS A 221 -22.22 12.64 10.39
N VAL A 222 -23.13 11.87 9.80
CA VAL A 222 -22.92 11.15 8.56
C VAL A 222 -23.87 11.73 7.52
N PHE A 223 -23.33 12.26 6.42
CA PHE A 223 -24.15 12.93 5.40
C PHE A 223 -24.62 11.97 4.30
N GLN A 224 -23.90 10.86 4.09
CA GLN A 224 -24.21 9.90 3.03
C GLN A 224 -24.90 8.65 3.57
N THR A 225 -25.62 7.93 2.71
CA THR A 225 -26.25 6.66 3.10
C THR A 225 -25.20 5.58 3.34
N HIS A 226 -25.52 4.60 4.18
CA HIS A 226 -24.65 3.43 4.37
C HIS A 226 -24.44 2.65 3.07
N LEU A 227 -25.43 2.59 2.17
CA LEU A 227 -25.28 1.91 0.88
C LEU A 227 -24.20 2.58 0.03
N THR A 228 -24.26 3.90 -0.11
CA THR A 228 -23.28 4.71 -0.84
C THR A 228 -21.87 4.51 -0.29
N ILE A 229 -21.72 4.62 1.03
CA ILE A 229 -20.42 4.45 1.72
C ILE A 229 -19.85 3.05 1.49
N TYR A 230 -20.68 2.02 1.54
CA TYR A 230 -20.23 0.63 1.37
C TYR A 230 -19.86 0.31 -0.08
N SER A 231 -20.59 0.85 -1.06
CA SER A 231 -20.23 0.71 -2.48
C SER A 231 -18.91 1.43 -2.79
N ILE A 232 -18.66 2.61 -2.20
CA ILE A 232 -17.36 3.29 -2.30
C ILE A 232 -16.25 2.40 -1.73
N ALA A 233 -16.46 1.79 -0.56
CA ALA A 233 -15.48 0.92 0.08
C ALA A 233 -15.17 -0.32 -0.77
N ALA A 234 -16.19 -1.07 -1.17
CA ALA A 234 -16.06 -2.28 -1.96
C ALA A 234 -15.38 -1.99 -3.31
N GLY A 235 -15.84 -0.97 -4.02
CA GLY A 235 -15.24 -0.54 -5.30
C GLY A 235 -13.77 -0.11 -5.14
N THR A 236 -13.44 0.62 -4.07
CA THR A 236 -12.07 1.06 -3.82
C THR A 236 -11.14 -0.11 -3.52
N ILE A 237 -11.57 -1.05 -2.67
CA ILE A 237 -10.77 -2.24 -2.33
C ILE A 237 -10.59 -3.10 -3.59
N PHE A 238 -11.67 -3.36 -4.34
CA PHE A 238 -11.61 -4.10 -5.59
C PHE A 238 -10.64 -3.48 -6.59
N ALA A 239 -10.78 -2.18 -6.88
CA ALA A 239 -9.94 -1.46 -7.83
C ALA A 239 -8.46 -1.49 -7.41
N ALA A 240 -8.18 -1.30 -6.12
CA ALA A 240 -6.82 -1.34 -5.59
C ALA A 240 -6.19 -2.74 -5.72
N LEU A 241 -6.90 -3.79 -5.29
CA LEU A 241 -6.40 -5.17 -5.36
C LEU A 241 -6.22 -5.65 -6.79
N SER A 242 -7.19 -5.38 -7.67
CA SER A 242 -7.11 -5.75 -9.09
C SER A 242 -6.03 -4.97 -9.84
N SER A 243 -5.60 -3.82 -9.32
CA SER A 243 -4.43 -3.05 -9.79
C SER A 243 -3.11 -3.48 -9.14
N GLY A 244 -3.10 -4.58 -8.39
CA GLY A 244 -1.89 -5.16 -7.79
C GLY A 244 -1.47 -4.53 -6.45
N TRP A 245 -2.33 -3.75 -5.79
CA TRP A 245 -2.03 -3.24 -4.45
C TRP A 245 -2.12 -4.36 -3.42
N ASN A 246 -1.35 -4.25 -2.34
CA ASN A 246 -1.51 -5.16 -1.21
C ASN A 246 -2.78 -4.82 -0.41
N VAL A 247 -3.26 -5.80 0.37
CA VAL A 247 -4.49 -5.72 1.15
C VAL A 247 -4.46 -4.54 2.13
N ASN A 248 -3.37 -4.38 2.89
CA ASN A 248 -3.25 -3.32 3.90
C ASN A 248 -3.40 -1.93 3.29
N ARG A 249 -2.74 -1.68 2.15
CA ARG A 249 -2.84 -0.42 1.42
C ARG A 249 -4.25 -0.20 0.87
N ALA A 250 -4.87 -1.24 0.31
CA ALA A 250 -6.24 -1.18 -0.21
C ALA A 250 -7.24 -0.83 0.92
N LEU A 251 -7.13 -1.47 2.09
CA LEU A 251 -7.97 -1.20 3.25
C LEU A 251 -7.80 0.21 3.81
N ARG A 252 -6.56 0.70 3.91
CA ARG A 252 -6.29 2.08 4.36
C ARG A 252 -6.84 3.11 3.40
N PHE A 253 -6.70 2.88 2.11
CA PHE A 253 -7.24 3.77 1.10
C PHE A 253 -8.78 3.78 1.12
N ALA A 254 -9.42 2.61 1.25
CA ALA A 254 -10.86 2.51 1.43
C ALA A 254 -11.34 3.22 2.71
N LYS A 255 -10.58 3.12 3.82
CA LYS A 255 -10.86 3.88 5.05
C LYS A 255 -10.91 5.38 4.78
N ILE A 256 -9.90 5.94 4.11
CA ILE A 256 -9.83 7.38 3.79
C ILE A 256 -11.03 7.78 2.94
N ASN A 257 -11.37 6.99 1.91
CA ASN A 257 -12.52 7.24 1.04
C ASN A 257 -13.84 7.25 1.83
N ILE A 258 -14.04 6.28 2.71
CA ILE A 258 -15.23 6.20 3.58
C ILE A 258 -15.31 7.40 4.52
N GLU A 259 -14.22 7.74 5.19
CA GLU A 259 -14.21 8.83 6.18
C GLU A 259 -14.51 10.17 5.52
N ASN A 260 -13.97 10.42 4.34
CA ASN A 260 -14.27 11.60 3.55
C ASN A 260 -15.72 11.61 3.03
N ALA A 261 -16.22 10.49 2.54
CA ALA A 261 -17.61 10.36 2.10
C ALA A 261 -18.60 10.63 3.26
N LYS A 262 -18.30 10.12 4.47
CA LYS A 262 -19.11 10.40 5.67
C LYS A 262 -19.21 11.89 6.02
N MET A 263 -18.17 12.65 5.71
CA MET A 263 -18.09 14.09 6.06
C MET A 263 -18.55 15.02 4.94
N SER A 264 -18.77 14.51 3.74
CA SER A 264 -19.17 15.32 2.59
C SER A 264 -20.68 15.54 2.56
N ARG A 265 -21.12 16.78 2.35
CA ARG A 265 -22.52 17.10 2.05
C ARG A 265 -22.86 16.81 0.59
N THR A 266 -21.93 17.10 -0.31
CA THR A 266 -22.03 16.81 -1.75
C THR A 266 -21.08 15.65 -2.09
N LEU A 267 -21.62 14.56 -2.60
CA LEU A 267 -20.82 13.47 -3.10
C LEU A 267 -20.55 13.70 -4.58
N SER A 268 -19.42 14.37 -4.89
CA SER A 268 -18.80 14.24 -6.20
C SER A 268 -17.60 13.34 -6.02
N ILE A 269 -17.64 12.15 -6.61
CA ILE A 269 -16.54 11.18 -6.53
C ILE A 269 -15.28 11.78 -7.16
N ASP A 270 -15.42 12.56 -8.23
CA ASP A 270 -14.32 13.34 -8.79
C ASP A 270 -13.74 14.35 -7.81
N LYS A 271 -14.59 15.11 -7.09
CA LYS A 271 -14.12 16.02 -6.04
C LYS A 271 -13.54 15.25 -4.86
N LEU A 272 -14.14 14.12 -4.49
CA LEU A 272 -13.64 13.24 -3.43
C LEU A 272 -12.29 12.65 -3.83
N TYR A 273 -12.17 12.15 -5.05
CA TYR A 273 -10.94 11.57 -5.60
C TYR A 273 -9.85 12.61 -5.81
N ASN A 274 -10.21 13.81 -6.32
CA ASN A 274 -9.27 14.92 -6.45
C ASN A 274 -8.86 15.50 -5.10
N LYS A 275 -9.77 15.57 -4.13
CA LYS A 275 -9.46 15.91 -2.73
C LYS A 275 -8.63 14.82 -2.07
N LEU A 276 -8.84 13.55 -2.41
CA LEU A 276 -8.03 12.40 -2.00
C LEU A 276 -6.67 12.41 -2.71
N LYS A 277 -6.64 12.72 -4.00
CA LYS A 277 -5.39 12.89 -4.75
C LYS A 277 -4.61 14.11 -4.24
N THR A 278 -5.31 15.14 -3.78
CA THR A 278 -4.74 16.34 -3.13
C THR A 278 -4.44 16.05 -1.65
N SER A 279 -5.23 15.26 -0.92
CA SER A 279 -4.96 14.85 0.45
C SER A 279 -4.00 13.66 0.53
N LEU A 280 -3.93 12.79 -0.47
CA LEU A 280 -2.79 11.89 -0.66
C LEU A 280 -1.51 12.67 -1.04
N LYS A 281 -1.64 13.84 -1.67
CA LYS A 281 -0.55 14.82 -1.80
C LYS A 281 -0.33 15.65 -0.52
N GLN A 282 -1.36 15.87 0.32
CA GLN A 282 -1.28 16.61 1.59
C GLN A 282 -1.13 15.71 2.82
N GLU A 283 -1.67 14.49 2.81
CA GLU A 283 -1.37 13.36 3.67
C GLU A 283 -0.34 12.44 3.00
N ASP A 284 0.68 12.98 2.45
CA ASP A 284 2.00 12.41 2.58
C ASP A 284 2.28 12.44 4.09
N ASN A 285 1.42 11.73 4.84
CA ASN A 285 1.63 11.54 6.25
C ASN A 285 2.92 10.74 6.34
N LEU A 286 4.00 11.47 6.46
CA LEU A 286 5.37 10.95 6.51
C LEU A 286 5.46 9.79 7.50
N ARG A 287 4.65 9.83 8.58
CA ARG A 287 4.51 8.74 9.54
C ARG A 287 3.89 7.48 8.91
N LEU A 288 2.89 7.63 8.03
CA LEU A 288 2.29 6.47 7.34
C LEU A 288 3.25 5.89 6.31
N ILE A 289 4.00 6.72 5.59
CA ILE A 289 5.02 6.26 4.65
C ILE A 289 6.15 5.55 5.40
N ALA A 290 6.66 6.12 6.50
CA ALA A 290 7.67 5.49 7.33
C ALA A 290 7.19 4.12 7.87
N LYS A 291 5.96 4.06 8.39
CA LYS A 291 5.35 2.81 8.84
C LYS A 291 5.18 1.78 7.70
N ALA A 292 4.78 2.24 6.50
CA ALA A 292 4.61 1.36 5.35
C ALA A 292 5.93 0.75 4.87
N LEU A 293 7.05 1.48 4.95
CA LEU A 293 8.38 0.99 4.58
C LEU A 293 8.85 -0.20 5.42
N THR A 294 8.34 -0.35 6.65
CA THR A 294 8.72 -1.43 7.59
C THR A 294 7.55 -2.35 7.97
N ALA A 295 6.46 -2.33 7.18
CA ALA A 295 5.26 -3.13 7.44
C ALA A 295 5.31 -4.52 6.78
N ASP A 296 4.37 -5.39 7.19
CA ASP A 296 3.96 -6.60 6.49
C ASP A 296 5.10 -7.61 6.23
N HIS A 297 6.11 -7.66 7.10
CA HIS A 297 7.27 -8.55 6.94
C HIS A 297 7.94 -8.46 5.55
N ARG A 298 7.95 -7.26 4.95
CA ARG A 298 8.59 -6.97 3.68
C ARG A 298 9.74 -6.01 3.87
N GLY A 299 10.68 -6.03 2.90
CA GLY A 299 11.87 -5.22 3.00
C GLY A 299 11.94 -4.06 2.02
N ILE A 300 13.12 -3.47 1.95
CA ILE A 300 13.50 -2.43 1.01
C ILE A 300 14.68 -2.96 0.18
N LEU A 301 14.54 -2.99 -1.14
CA LEU A 301 15.66 -3.33 -2.01
C LEU A 301 16.46 -2.06 -2.33
N ALA A 302 17.76 -2.09 -2.05
CA ALA A 302 18.67 -1.01 -2.40
C ALA A 302 19.35 -1.32 -3.75
N ILE A 303 19.08 -0.52 -4.80
CA ILE A 303 19.70 -0.54 -6.12
C ILE A 303 20.36 0.80 -6.45
N ASP A 304 20.90 1.42 -5.43
CA ASP A 304 21.37 2.81 -5.42
C ASP A 304 22.89 2.94 -5.46
N GLU A 305 23.58 1.91 -5.97
CA GLU A 305 25.02 1.94 -6.15
C GLU A 305 25.44 3.14 -7.01
N SER A 306 26.49 3.87 -6.57
CA SER A 306 27.08 4.94 -7.35
C SER A 306 27.64 4.41 -8.68
N LYS A 307 27.77 5.30 -9.68
CA LYS A 307 28.36 4.96 -10.99
C LYS A 307 29.70 4.21 -10.87
N LYS A 308 30.54 4.60 -9.91
CA LYS A 308 31.81 3.91 -9.64
C LYS A 308 31.60 2.51 -9.05
N SER A 309 30.64 2.36 -8.15
CA SER A 309 30.35 1.09 -7.47
C SER A 309 29.69 0.09 -8.41
N ILE A 310 28.73 0.52 -9.24
CA ILE A 310 28.08 -0.37 -10.19
C ILE A 310 29.05 -0.84 -11.28
N ARG A 311 29.92 0.04 -11.80
CA ARG A 311 30.98 -0.34 -12.74
C ARG A 311 31.90 -1.40 -12.15
N ARG A 312 32.43 -1.18 -10.93
CA ARG A 312 33.26 -2.16 -10.23
C ARG A 312 32.54 -3.49 -10.03
N LYS A 313 31.24 -3.44 -9.73
CA LYS A 313 30.40 -4.62 -9.58
C LYS A 313 30.27 -5.40 -10.90
N LEU A 314 29.94 -4.73 -12.01
CA LEU A 314 29.85 -5.35 -13.32
C LEU A 314 31.21 -5.97 -13.74
N LYS A 315 32.30 -5.23 -13.57
CA LYS A 315 33.65 -5.73 -13.84
C LYS A 315 34.01 -7.00 -13.05
N LYS A 316 33.63 -7.06 -11.76
CA LYS A 316 33.82 -8.25 -10.91
C LYS A 316 33.18 -9.50 -11.49
N TYR A 317 32.06 -9.36 -12.21
CA TYR A 317 31.34 -10.45 -12.86
C TYR A 317 31.65 -10.59 -14.37
N GLY A 318 32.71 -9.93 -14.86
CA GLY A 318 33.13 -10.01 -16.27
C GLY A 318 32.20 -9.31 -17.27
N LEU A 319 31.36 -8.38 -16.77
CA LEU A 319 30.35 -7.69 -17.57
C LEU A 319 30.85 -6.34 -18.09
N PRO A 320 30.38 -5.88 -19.27
CA PRO A 320 30.70 -4.56 -19.79
C PRO A 320 30.23 -3.44 -18.84
N GLU A 321 31.08 -2.45 -18.62
CA GLU A 321 30.80 -1.32 -17.72
C GLU A 321 29.98 -0.20 -18.42
N THR A 322 29.25 -0.52 -19.49
CA THR A 322 28.49 0.44 -20.30
C THR A 322 27.24 0.92 -19.59
N ARG A 323 26.73 2.07 -20.02
CA ARG A 323 25.48 2.61 -19.54
C ARG A 323 24.30 1.68 -19.86
N THR A 324 24.28 1.10 -21.04
CA THR A 324 23.24 0.16 -21.49
C THR A 324 23.15 -1.04 -20.55
N VAL A 325 24.25 -1.72 -20.25
CA VAL A 325 24.28 -2.88 -19.35
C VAL A 325 23.86 -2.49 -17.92
N GLN A 326 24.19 -1.28 -17.47
CA GLN A 326 23.73 -0.78 -16.17
C GLN A 326 22.19 -0.57 -16.15
N GLU A 327 21.64 -0.02 -17.22
CA GLU A 327 20.19 0.22 -17.37
C GLU A 327 19.43 -1.11 -17.49
N GLU A 328 19.90 -2.05 -18.28
CA GLU A 328 19.35 -3.42 -18.43
C GLU A 328 19.35 -4.18 -17.10
N TYR A 329 20.47 -4.13 -16.38
CA TYR A 329 20.55 -4.76 -15.06
C TYR A 329 19.54 -4.17 -14.06
N ARG A 330 19.37 -2.85 -14.02
CA ARG A 330 18.39 -2.20 -13.16
C ARG A 330 16.96 -2.52 -13.59
N GLU A 331 16.70 -2.56 -14.89
CA GLU A 331 15.41 -2.97 -15.42
C GLU A 331 15.07 -4.41 -15.04
N LEU A 332 16.00 -5.35 -15.15
CA LEU A 332 15.84 -6.73 -14.69
C LEU A 332 15.36 -6.77 -13.22
N LEU A 333 16.00 -6.00 -12.33
CA LEU A 333 15.64 -5.97 -10.91
C LEU A 333 14.26 -5.36 -10.68
N VAL A 334 13.96 -4.23 -11.35
CA VAL A 334 12.72 -3.48 -11.19
C VAL A 334 11.51 -4.25 -11.73
N THR A 335 11.67 -4.92 -12.88
CA THR A 335 10.58 -5.59 -13.59
C THR A 335 10.33 -7.02 -13.12
N THR A 336 11.12 -7.51 -12.16
CA THR A 336 10.98 -8.87 -11.62
C THR A 336 9.52 -9.17 -11.23
N PRO A 337 8.92 -10.25 -11.77
CA PRO A 337 7.54 -10.62 -11.48
C PRO A 337 7.32 -10.85 -9.99
N ARG A 338 6.15 -10.44 -9.47
CA ARG A 338 5.75 -10.63 -8.06
C ARG A 338 6.67 -10.00 -7.00
N ILE A 339 7.59 -9.12 -7.39
CA ILE A 339 8.53 -8.47 -6.46
C ILE A 339 7.82 -7.64 -5.38
N ASN A 340 6.62 -7.13 -5.70
CA ASN A 340 5.75 -6.39 -4.77
C ASN A 340 5.20 -7.23 -3.62
N GLU A 341 5.27 -8.55 -3.69
CA GLU A 341 4.90 -9.43 -2.56
C GLU A 341 5.96 -9.39 -1.44
N TYR A 342 7.18 -8.95 -1.74
CA TYR A 342 8.33 -9.00 -0.84
C TYR A 342 8.92 -7.63 -0.51
N LEU A 343 8.54 -6.58 -1.24
CA LEU A 343 9.11 -5.25 -1.06
C LEU A 343 8.04 -4.20 -0.74
N ASN A 344 8.33 -3.37 0.26
CA ASN A 344 7.61 -2.14 0.55
C ASN A 344 8.22 -0.92 -0.17
N GLY A 345 9.52 -0.95 -0.43
CA GLY A 345 10.22 0.15 -1.07
C GLY A 345 11.43 -0.29 -1.89
N MET A 346 11.89 0.60 -2.77
CA MET A 346 13.12 0.42 -3.53
C MET A 346 13.90 1.72 -3.55
N ILE A 347 15.19 1.68 -3.14
CA ILE A 347 16.09 2.83 -3.18
C ILE A 347 16.77 2.86 -4.54
N LEU A 348 16.53 3.89 -5.31
CA LEU A 348 17.07 4.08 -6.66
C LEU A 348 18.36 4.91 -6.65
N ALA A 349 19.23 4.67 -7.63
CA ALA A 349 20.27 5.63 -7.99
C ALA A 349 19.63 6.82 -8.74
N GLN A 350 20.28 7.98 -8.74
CA GLN A 350 19.75 9.22 -9.34
C GLN A 350 19.44 9.05 -10.84
N GLU A 351 20.28 8.36 -11.59
CA GLU A 351 20.07 8.07 -13.00
C GLU A 351 18.90 7.11 -13.25
N THR A 352 18.61 6.20 -12.33
CA THR A 352 17.49 5.24 -12.43
C THR A 352 16.14 5.92 -12.24
N VAL A 353 16.08 7.06 -11.53
CA VAL A 353 14.85 7.83 -11.35
C VAL A 353 14.27 8.30 -12.68
N VAL A 354 15.12 8.62 -13.65
CA VAL A 354 14.71 9.11 -14.98
C VAL A 354 14.74 8.03 -16.06
N GLN A 355 15.18 6.82 -15.71
CA GLN A 355 15.20 5.68 -16.61
C GLN A 355 13.77 5.26 -16.95
N LYS A 356 13.54 4.93 -18.22
CA LYS A 356 12.30 4.31 -18.69
C LYS A 356 12.53 2.81 -18.87
N ILE A 357 11.54 2.03 -18.50
CA ILE A 357 11.51 0.58 -18.79
C ILE A 357 10.95 0.35 -20.20
N ALA A 358 11.04 -0.88 -20.71
CA ALA A 358 10.68 -1.24 -22.09
C ALA A 358 9.26 -0.81 -22.51
N ASN A 359 8.31 -0.71 -21.59
CA ASN A 359 6.95 -0.24 -21.87
C ASN A 359 6.79 1.29 -21.90
N GLY A 360 7.87 2.07 -21.78
CA GLY A 360 7.90 3.52 -21.81
C GLY A 360 7.58 4.24 -20.48
N GLN A 361 7.19 3.52 -19.44
CA GLN A 361 6.97 4.10 -18.10
C GLN A 361 8.30 4.46 -17.44
N SER A 362 8.32 5.51 -16.62
CA SER A 362 9.47 5.76 -15.74
C SER A 362 9.52 4.72 -14.61
N VAL A 363 10.73 4.42 -14.12
CA VAL A 363 10.91 3.47 -13.01
C VAL A 363 10.09 3.84 -11.77
N PRO A 364 10.03 5.11 -11.30
CA PRO A 364 9.17 5.48 -10.18
C PRO A 364 7.69 5.24 -10.42
N GLU A 365 7.17 5.54 -11.61
CA GLU A 365 5.76 5.29 -11.96
C GLU A 365 5.45 3.79 -11.97
N PHE A 366 6.34 2.97 -12.54
CA PHE A 366 6.18 1.53 -12.56
C PHE A 366 6.17 0.93 -11.14
N LEU A 367 7.11 1.32 -10.28
CA LEU A 367 7.16 0.87 -8.89
C LEU A 367 5.89 1.29 -8.12
N ALA A 368 5.46 2.53 -8.27
CA ALA A 368 4.24 3.03 -7.63
C ALA A 368 2.99 2.27 -8.10
N ALA A 369 2.89 1.95 -9.40
CA ALA A 369 1.80 1.12 -9.94
C ALA A 369 1.80 -0.30 -9.37
N LYS A 370 2.98 -0.84 -9.00
CA LYS A 370 3.12 -2.14 -8.32
C LYS A 370 2.92 -2.05 -6.79
N GLY A 371 2.64 -0.87 -6.25
CA GLY A 371 2.49 -0.69 -4.80
C GLY A 371 3.80 -0.65 -4.02
N ILE A 372 4.95 -0.53 -4.70
CA ILE A 372 6.27 -0.37 -4.10
C ILE A 372 6.57 1.13 -4.00
N LEU A 373 6.92 1.59 -2.81
CA LEU A 373 7.32 2.99 -2.61
C LEU A 373 8.66 3.26 -3.32
N PRO A 374 8.72 4.20 -4.28
CA PRO A 374 9.98 4.58 -4.88
C PRO A 374 10.73 5.58 -3.99
N GLY A 375 12.01 5.33 -3.78
CA GLY A 375 12.91 6.21 -3.07
C GLY A 375 14.21 6.44 -3.85
N VAL A 376 15.03 7.38 -3.40
CA VAL A 376 16.29 7.72 -4.07
C VAL A 376 17.41 8.06 -3.09
N LYS A 377 18.63 7.64 -3.46
CA LYS A 377 19.86 8.07 -2.78
C LYS A 377 20.15 9.52 -3.16
N VAL A 378 20.28 10.40 -2.15
CA VAL A 378 20.46 11.85 -2.36
C VAL A 378 21.82 12.38 -1.96
N ASP A 379 22.63 11.61 -1.24
CA ASP A 379 24.04 11.99 -1.05
C ASP A 379 24.81 11.90 -2.38
N LEU A 380 25.80 12.77 -2.56
CA LEU A 380 26.64 12.86 -3.76
C LEU A 380 27.95 12.08 -3.64
N GLY A 381 28.08 11.26 -2.62
CA GLY A 381 29.25 10.42 -2.37
C GLY A 381 30.13 10.94 -1.23
N LEU A 382 31.33 10.41 -1.19
CA LEU A 382 32.27 10.63 -0.09
C LEU A 382 33.49 11.44 -0.58
N GLU A 383 33.85 12.44 0.20
CA GLU A 383 35.09 13.20 0.04
C GLU A 383 36.08 12.80 1.14
N LYS A 384 37.30 12.44 0.73
CA LYS A 384 38.34 12.05 1.68
C LYS A 384 38.88 13.27 2.43
N ILE A 385 39.01 13.11 3.73
CA ILE A 385 39.71 14.08 4.55
C ILE A 385 41.22 13.86 4.35
N HIS A 386 41.98 14.92 4.11
CA HIS A 386 43.43 14.83 3.91
C HIS A 386 44.10 14.15 5.12
N ASN A 387 44.95 13.16 4.83
CA ASN A 387 45.67 12.36 5.85
C ASN A 387 44.80 11.58 6.83
N GLN A 388 43.57 11.26 6.47
CA GLN A 388 42.65 10.41 7.26
C GLN A 388 42.01 9.32 6.40
N VAL A 389 41.68 8.17 7.01
CA VAL A 389 40.87 7.14 6.37
C VAL A 389 39.40 7.58 6.25
N ASN A 390 38.97 8.45 7.17
CA ASN A 390 37.60 8.92 7.22
C ASN A 390 37.22 9.85 6.09
N CYS A 391 35.93 9.89 5.78
CA CYS A 391 35.35 10.70 4.73
C CYS A 391 34.21 11.56 5.27
N LEU A 392 33.96 12.69 4.64
CA LEU A 392 32.72 13.44 4.79
C LEU A 392 31.78 13.12 3.65
N THR A 393 30.50 13.12 3.92
CA THR A 393 29.48 12.89 2.90
C THR A 393 29.03 14.22 2.30
N CYS A 394 29.07 14.32 0.96
CA CYS A 394 28.77 15.54 0.22
C CYS A 394 27.32 15.59 -0.28
N GLY A 395 26.84 16.80 -0.59
CA GLY A 395 25.59 17.03 -1.32
C GLY A 395 24.50 17.77 -0.55
N LEU A 396 24.85 18.62 0.42
CA LEU A 396 23.88 19.47 1.13
C LEU A 396 23.56 20.78 0.40
N GLU A 397 24.44 21.26 -0.47
CA GLU A 397 24.40 22.59 -1.06
C GLU A 397 23.12 22.83 -1.88
N ASP A 398 22.80 21.93 -2.78
CA ASP A 398 21.61 22.00 -3.67
C ASP A 398 20.48 21.03 -3.27
N LEU A 399 20.57 20.48 -2.06
CA LEU A 399 19.69 19.39 -1.61
C LEU A 399 18.21 19.77 -1.66
N ASP A 400 17.84 20.99 -1.29
CA ASP A 400 16.44 21.45 -1.30
C ASP A 400 15.82 21.41 -2.71
N GLN A 401 16.57 21.78 -3.73
CA GLN A 401 16.12 21.75 -5.12
C GLN A 401 15.96 20.30 -5.59
N ARG A 402 16.95 19.44 -5.28
CA ARG A 402 16.91 18.02 -5.65
C ARG A 402 15.75 17.29 -4.97
N LEU A 403 15.52 17.53 -3.68
CA LEU A 403 14.40 16.94 -2.94
C LEU A 403 13.05 17.35 -3.53
N SER A 404 12.86 18.63 -3.83
CA SER A 404 11.64 19.14 -4.48
C SER A 404 11.41 18.47 -5.84
N ARG A 405 12.46 18.34 -6.66
CA ARG A 405 12.40 17.62 -7.93
C ARG A 405 12.00 16.15 -7.75
N TYR A 406 12.62 15.45 -6.81
CA TYR A 406 12.33 14.05 -6.56
C TYR A 406 10.89 13.82 -6.07
N TYR A 407 10.40 14.68 -5.19
CA TYR A 407 9.00 14.63 -4.77
C TYR A 407 8.05 14.77 -5.97
N ASN A 408 8.31 15.71 -6.87
CA ASN A 408 7.51 15.93 -8.08
C ASN A 408 7.58 14.75 -9.08
N LEU A 409 8.70 14.01 -9.11
CA LEU A 409 8.86 12.78 -9.88
C LEU A 409 8.19 11.54 -9.24
N GLY A 410 7.46 11.73 -8.14
CA GLY A 410 6.70 10.67 -7.51
C GLY A 410 7.45 9.86 -6.44
N LEU A 411 8.69 10.22 -6.09
CA LEU A 411 9.40 9.58 -4.98
C LEU A 411 8.74 9.91 -3.64
N ARG A 412 8.85 9.00 -2.68
CA ARG A 412 8.20 9.13 -1.36
C ARG A 412 9.17 9.06 -0.20
N PHE A 413 10.38 8.59 -0.44
CA PHE A 413 11.45 8.57 0.55
C PHE A 413 12.81 8.79 -0.09
N THR A 414 13.77 9.15 0.73
CA THR A 414 15.15 9.38 0.33
C THR A 414 16.11 8.63 1.23
N LYS A 415 17.35 8.48 0.82
CA LYS A 415 18.39 7.89 1.62
C LYS A 415 19.68 8.70 1.53
N TRP A 416 20.31 8.90 2.68
CA TRP A 416 21.63 9.52 2.82
C TRP A 416 22.51 8.64 3.70
N ARG A 417 23.68 8.26 3.16
CA ARG A 417 24.65 7.43 3.84
C ARG A 417 25.85 8.27 4.30
N ALA A 418 26.16 8.23 5.58
CA ALA A 418 27.43 8.65 6.13
C ALA A 418 28.26 7.43 6.53
N VAL A 419 29.54 7.45 6.25
CA VAL A 419 30.45 6.32 6.52
C VAL A 419 31.46 6.73 7.57
N PHE A 420 31.61 5.84 8.55
CA PHE A 420 32.58 5.96 9.63
C PHE A 420 33.56 4.78 9.53
N GLU A 421 34.79 5.07 9.19
CA GLU A 421 35.84 4.08 9.04
C GLU A 421 36.74 4.11 10.27
N VAL A 422 37.10 2.95 10.77
CA VAL A 422 37.93 2.81 11.97
C VAL A 422 39.21 2.06 11.60
N GLU A 423 40.35 2.69 11.80
CA GLU A 423 41.64 2.01 11.72
C GLU A 423 41.83 1.07 12.91
N LYS A 424 42.65 0.05 12.68
CA LYS A 424 42.94 -0.96 13.72
C LYS A 424 43.46 -0.29 15.00
N ASN A 425 42.82 -0.58 16.12
CA ASN A 425 43.12 -0.02 17.44
C ASN A 425 42.96 1.52 17.57
N SER A 426 42.22 2.15 16.67
CA SER A 426 41.96 3.58 16.69
C SER A 426 40.53 3.90 17.11
N GLN A 427 40.24 5.18 17.32
CA GLN A 427 38.90 5.72 17.52
C GLN A 427 38.47 6.51 16.28
N ILE A 428 37.18 6.65 16.06
CA ILE A 428 36.68 7.58 15.05
C ILE A 428 36.96 9.00 15.55
N PRO A 429 37.62 9.86 14.76
CA PRO A 429 37.86 11.25 15.17
C PRO A 429 36.56 11.97 15.50
N GLU A 430 36.51 12.63 16.65
CA GLU A 430 35.29 13.30 17.15
C GLU A 430 34.74 14.32 16.13
N GLY A 431 35.61 15.11 15.46
CA GLY A 431 35.19 16.06 14.42
C GLY A 431 34.46 15.36 13.24
N VAL A 432 34.84 14.14 12.90
CA VAL A 432 34.17 13.35 11.85
C VAL A 432 32.77 12.91 12.30
N ILE A 433 32.66 12.45 13.57
CA ILE A 433 31.36 12.07 14.15
C ILE A 433 30.43 13.28 14.15
N GLN A 434 30.88 14.40 14.73
CA GLN A 434 30.08 15.63 14.85
C GLN A 434 29.61 16.14 13.47
N LYS A 435 30.50 16.18 12.48
CA LYS A 435 30.17 16.71 11.15
C LYS A 435 29.20 15.79 10.41
N ASN A 436 29.50 14.50 10.29
CA ASN A 436 28.67 13.57 9.54
C ASN A 436 27.28 13.36 10.19
N THR A 437 27.18 13.33 11.52
CA THR A 437 25.89 13.21 12.22
C THR A 437 25.06 14.47 12.10
N ARG A 438 25.70 15.67 12.15
CA ARG A 438 25.01 16.93 11.88
C ARG A 438 24.48 16.99 10.45
N ASP A 439 25.26 16.57 9.47
CA ASP A 439 24.85 16.54 8.06
C ASP A 439 23.67 15.57 7.84
N LEU A 440 23.69 14.41 8.48
CA LEU A 440 22.55 13.46 8.51
C LEU A 440 21.29 14.10 9.11
N ALA A 441 21.42 14.85 10.19
CA ALA A 441 20.29 15.51 10.84
C ALA A 441 19.73 16.67 9.99
N VAL A 442 20.62 17.48 9.37
CA VAL A 442 20.22 18.54 8.41
C VAL A 442 19.50 17.93 7.21
N TYR A 443 20.05 16.87 6.63
CA TYR A 443 19.40 16.12 5.54
C TYR A 443 18.01 15.63 5.95
N ALA A 444 17.88 15.00 7.12
CA ALA A 444 16.61 14.47 7.59
C ALA A 444 15.55 15.58 7.71
N LYS A 445 15.89 16.70 8.32
CA LYS A 445 15.02 17.88 8.43
C LYS A 445 14.55 18.37 7.05
N LYS A 446 15.49 18.59 6.13
CA LYS A 446 15.20 19.07 4.76
C LYS A 446 14.31 18.08 3.99
N ALA A 447 14.54 16.76 4.14
CA ALA A 447 13.70 15.75 3.50
C ALA A 447 12.26 15.79 4.00
N LEU A 448 12.05 15.90 5.32
CA LEU A 448 10.73 16.04 5.92
C LEU A 448 10.00 17.31 5.45
N GLU A 449 10.70 18.44 5.39
CA GLU A 449 10.16 19.72 4.87
C GLU A 449 9.70 19.60 3.41
N LYS A 450 10.35 18.75 2.62
CA LYS A 450 9.99 18.44 1.23
C LYS A 450 9.06 17.23 1.10
N LYS A 451 8.44 16.78 2.19
CA LYS A 451 7.46 15.68 2.24
C LYS A 451 8.02 14.32 1.79
N LEU A 452 9.30 14.08 2.04
CA LEU A 452 9.99 12.82 1.78
C LEU A 452 10.44 12.21 3.10
N VAL A 453 10.18 10.92 3.30
CA VAL A 453 10.67 10.18 4.47
C VAL A 453 12.18 9.98 4.35
N PRO A 454 12.99 10.45 5.30
CA PRO A 454 14.43 10.20 5.27
C PRO A 454 14.76 8.81 5.79
N ILE A 455 15.57 8.05 5.04
CA ILE A 455 16.34 6.93 5.55
C ILE A 455 17.71 7.46 5.92
N ILE A 456 17.99 7.49 7.21
CA ILE A 456 19.22 8.01 7.82
C ILE A 456 20.18 6.81 7.98
N GLU A 457 21.31 6.79 7.25
CA GLU A 457 22.22 5.65 7.21
C GLU A 457 23.62 5.99 7.77
N PRO A 458 23.82 5.99 9.10
CA PRO A 458 25.12 6.10 9.73
C PRO A 458 25.81 4.74 9.74
N GLU A 459 26.59 4.41 8.73
CA GLU A 459 27.26 3.13 8.62
C GLU A 459 28.67 3.18 9.21
N VAL A 460 28.89 2.42 10.28
CA VAL A 460 30.24 2.14 10.79
C VAL A 460 30.76 0.89 10.08
N LEU A 461 31.87 1.02 9.33
CA LEU A 461 32.42 -0.09 8.59
C LEU A 461 32.97 -1.15 9.54
N HIS A 462 32.64 -2.41 9.26
CA HIS A 462 33.08 -3.54 10.09
C HIS A 462 34.61 -3.65 10.16
N GLY A 463 35.29 -3.57 9.03
CA GLY A 463 36.76 -3.69 8.94
C GLY A 463 37.29 -4.94 9.64
N GLU A 464 38.40 -4.79 10.38
CA GLU A 464 39.02 -5.83 11.21
C GLU A 464 38.64 -5.71 12.71
N GLN A 465 37.59 -4.94 13.03
CA GLN A 465 37.17 -4.67 14.41
C GLN A 465 36.63 -5.94 15.09
N SER A 466 36.81 -6.00 16.40
CA SER A 466 36.08 -6.96 17.23
C SER A 466 34.58 -6.59 17.29
N ILE A 467 33.74 -7.54 17.67
CA ILE A 467 32.30 -7.28 17.88
C ILE A 467 32.07 -6.20 18.96
N ALA A 468 32.91 -6.17 19.99
CA ALA A 468 32.85 -5.19 21.07
C ALA A 468 33.25 -3.78 20.60
N ASP A 469 34.28 -3.66 19.76
CA ASP A 469 34.68 -2.38 19.18
C ASP A 469 33.64 -1.86 18.19
N LEU A 470 33.11 -2.72 17.32
CA LEU A 470 32.03 -2.35 16.41
C LEU A 470 30.80 -1.86 17.17
N TYR A 471 30.44 -2.52 18.27
CA TYR A 471 29.36 -2.08 19.16
C TYR A 471 29.65 -0.70 19.75
N LYS A 472 30.84 -0.52 20.35
CA LYS A 472 31.26 0.73 20.97
C LYS A 472 31.22 1.91 20.00
N HIS A 473 31.81 1.75 18.82
CA HIS A 473 31.87 2.82 17.82
C HIS A 473 30.49 3.12 17.25
N THR A 474 29.66 2.11 16.97
CA THR A 474 28.30 2.33 16.48
C THR A 474 27.44 3.02 17.55
N LYS A 475 27.60 2.65 18.83
CA LYS A 475 26.92 3.32 19.94
C LYS A 475 27.30 4.81 20.02
N GLN A 476 28.59 5.14 19.96
CA GLN A 476 29.06 6.51 19.97
C GLN A 476 28.44 7.35 18.84
N VAL A 477 28.45 6.82 17.62
CA VAL A 477 27.86 7.51 16.44
C VAL A 477 26.36 7.71 16.61
N LEU A 478 25.61 6.69 17.09
CA LEU A 478 24.17 6.79 17.25
C LEU A 478 23.77 7.77 18.36
N VAL A 479 24.46 7.80 19.48
CA VAL A 479 24.19 8.78 20.55
C VAL A 479 24.29 10.19 20.01
N VAL A 480 25.41 10.54 19.37
CA VAL A 480 25.61 11.89 18.81
C VAL A 480 24.59 12.18 17.70
N LEU A 481 24.25 11.19 16.86
CA LEU A 481 23.25 11.37 15.82
C LEU A 481 21.88 11.76 16.41
N PHE A 482 21.40 11.02 17.42
CA PHE A 482 20.10 11.33 18.02
C PHE A 482 20.07 12.64 18.77
N GLU A 483 21.19 13.06 19.38
CA GLU A 483 21.35 14.43 19.91
C GLU A 483 21.16 15.48 18.80
N LYS A 484 21.83 15.32 17.64
CA LYS A 484 21.70 16.26 16.52
C LYS A 484 20.29 16.27 15.90
N LEU A 485 19.64 15.12 15.81
CA LEU A 485 18.25 15.04 15.34
C LEU A 485 17.30 15.77 16.30
N GLN A 486 17.50 15.63 17.60
CA GLN A 486 16.73 16.32 18.62
C GLN A 486 17.00 17.83 18.62
N GLU A 487 18.27 18.29 18.54
CA GLU A 487 18.65 19.69 18.44
C GLU A 487 17.96 20.39 17.26
N LEU A 488 17.80 19.71 16.13
CA LEU A 488 17.15 20.26 14.93
C LEU A 488 15.62 20.07 14.92
N GLY A 489 15.03 19.43 15.93
CA GLY A 489 13.59 19.20 16.03
C GLY A 489 13.06 18.25 14.95
N VAL A 490 13.81 17.22 14.59
CA VAL A 490 13.42 16.23 13.58
C VAL A 490 12.35 15.28 14.15
N ASP A 491 11.20 15.14 13.46
CA ASP A 491 10.16 14.18 13.85
C ASP A 491 10.59 12.75 13.54
N LEU A 492 11.06 12.04 14.56
CA LEU A 492 11.57 10.67 14.45
C LEU A 492 10.53 9.66 14.00
N GLU A 493 9.22 9.86 14.27
CA GLU A 493 8.16 8.99 13.78
C GLU A 493 8.05 8.99 12.24
N CYS A 494 8.59 10.03 11.61
CA CYS A 494 8.67 10.18 10.16
C CYS A 494 10.01 9.71 9.55
N CYS A 495 10.93 9.17 10.36
CA CYS A 495 12.28 8.78 9.94
C CYS A 495 12.46 7.25 9.97
N ILE A 496 13.29 6.75 9.10
CA ILE A 496 13.79 5.37 9.12
C ILE A 496 15.29 5.40 9.41
N LEU A 497 15.71 4.65 10.43
CA LEU A 497 17.12 4.43 10.70
C LEU A 497 17.62 3.21 9.91
N LYS A 498 18.71 3.34 9.18
CA LYS A 498 19.37 2.22 8.49
C LYS A 498 20.76 2.02 9.07
N ILE A 499 21.00 0.88 9.70
CA ILE A 499 22.26 0.61 10.40
C ILE A 499 22.86 -0.76 10.01
N ASN A 500 24.14 -0.91 10.30
CA ASN A 500 24.81 -2.20 10.27
C ASN A 500 24.35 -3.09 11.43
N MET A 501 24.37 -4.40 11.20
CA MET A 501 24.24 -5.39 12.28
C MET A 501 25.55 -5.43 13.05
N ILE A 502 25.50 -5.74 14.34
CA ILE A 502 26.69 -5.93 15.19
C ILE A 502 27.08 -7.41 15.15
N TYR A 503 28.08 -7.75 14.35
CA TYR A 503 28.51 -9.14 14.15
C TYR A 503 30.04 -9.27 14.15
N ALA A 504 30.54 -10.47 14.45
CA ALA A 504 31.95 -10.82 14.36
C ALA A 504 32.29 -11.48 13.01
N GLN A 505 33.57 -11.53 12.65
CA GLN A 505 34.04 -12.25 11.47
C GLN A 505 33.71 -13.76 11.52
N LYS A 506 33.86 -14.38 12.72
CA LYS A 506 33.29 -15.70 12.99
C LYS A 506 31.83 -15.51 13.38
N ASN A 507 30.95 -15.65 12.40
CA ASN A 507 29.53 -15.32 12.55
C ASN A 507 28.84 -16.25 13.56
N ASN A 508 28.28 -15.64 14.59
CA ASN A 508 27.33 -16.26 15.52
C ASN A 508 26.01 -15.47 15.46
N PRO A 509 24.96 -16.01 14.81
CA PRO A 509 23.71 -15.28 14.63
C PRO A 509 23.04 -14.89 15.97
N GLU A 510 23.08 -15.75 16.99
CA GLU A 510 22.48 -15.49 18.31
C GLU A 510 23.17 -14.32 19.00
N GLU A 511 24.50 -14.29 18.99
CA GLU A 511 25.29 -13.18 19.51
C GLU A 511 25.02 -11.88 18.73
N THR A 512 24.98 -11.96 17.41
CA THR A 512 24.61 -10.85 16.54
C THR A 512 23.23 -10.29 16.89
N GLY A 513 22.24 -11.17 17.08
CA GLY A 513 20.88 -10.79 17.48
C GLY A 513 20.87 -10.02 18.80
N ARG A 514 21.48 -10.61 19.84
CA ARG A 514 21.56 -10.03 21.19
C ARG A 514 22.29 -8.67 21.16
N MET A 515 23.50 -8.63 20.59
CA MET A 515 24.31 -7.41 20.59
C MET A 515 23.66 -6.27 19.78
N THR A 516 23.05 -6.60 18.64
CA THR A 516 22.35 -5.60 17.81
C THR A 516 21.12 -5.05 18.52
N MET A 517 20.32 -5.91 19.16
CA MET A 517 19.13 -5.46 19.89
C MET A 517 19.48 -4.71 21.17
N GLN A 518 20.56 -5.09 21.84
CA GLN A 518 21.09 -4.33 22.98
C GLN A 518 21.48 -2.91 22.54
N LEU A 519 22.25 -2.77 21.45
CA LEU A 519 22.62 -1.47 20.91
C LEU A 519 21.39 -0.61 20.61
N ILE A 520 20.40 -1.17 19.89
CA ILE A 520 19.16 -0.47 19.53
C ILE A 520 18.41 -0.03 20.78
N SER A 521 18.28 -0.91 21.78
CA SER A 521 17.55 -0.59 23.01
C SER A 521 18.20 0.51 23.85
N GLU A 522 19.52 0.64 23.77
CA GLU A 522 20.30 1.64 24.52
C GLU A 522 20.39 3.01 23.79
N THR A 523 20.26 3.03 22.46
CA THR A 523 20.55 4.24 21.69
C THR A 523 19.38 4.77 20.86
N VAL A 524 18.46 3.91 20.43
CA VAL A 524 17.40 4.30 19.47
C VAL A 524 16.11 4.65 20.20
N PRO A 525 15.57 5.87 20.05
CA PRO A 525 14.28 6.24 20.62
C PRO A 525 13.13 5.35 20.13
N LYS A 526 12.22 4.97 21.02
CA LYS A 526 11.10 4.06 20.72
C LYS A 526 10.10 4.61 19.71
N ASN A 527 10.04 5.92 19.55
CA ASN A 527 9.16 6.59 18.61
C ASN A 527 9.73 6.70 17.19
N ILE A 528 10.88 6.08 16.88
CA ILE A 528 11.41 6.02 15.52
C ILE A 528 10.40 5.34 14.58
N GLY A 529 10.22 5.86 13.36
CA GLY A 529 9.30 5.30 12.36
C GLY A 529 9.59 3.85 11.98
N GLY A 530 10.88 3.46 12.01
CA GLY A 530 11.34 2.10 11.83
C GLY A 530 12.87 1.98 11.78
N VAL A 531 13.38 0.75 11.91
CA VAL A 531 14.80 0.44 11.78
C VAL A 531 14.95 -0.63 10.70
N VAL A 532 15.86 -0.40 9.76
CA VAL A 532 16.20 -1.37 8.71
C VAL A 532 17.70 -1.66 8.74
N PHE A 533 18.06 -2.90 8.45
CA PHE A 533 19.45 -3.32 8.49
C PHE A 533 20.05 -3.32 7.09
N LEU A 534 21.31 -2.89 6.96
CA LEU A 534 22.13 -3.13 5.78
C LEU A 534 22.84 -4.51 5.89
N SER A 535 23.24 -5.09 4.77
CA SER A 535 23.92 -6.39 4.77
C SER A 535 25.43 -6.31 5.03
N GLY A 536 26.05 -5.13 4.91
CA GLY A 536 27.43 -4.84 5.35
C GLY A 536 28.55 -5.73 4.80
N GLY A 537 28.36 -6.34 3.61
CA GLY A 537 29.35 -7.26 3.03
C GLY A 537 29.19 -8.72 3.46
N GLN A 538 28.21 -9.04 4.30
CA GLN A 538 27.85 -10.42 4.64
C GLN A 538 27.38 -11.19 3.41
N SER A 539 27.57 -12.52 3.41
CA SER A 539 26.96 -13.38 2.42
C SER A 539 25.42 -13.34 2.49
N GLU A 540 24.76 -13.80 1.43
CA GLU A 540 23.28 -13.88 1.39
C GLU A 540 22.70 -14.69 2.56
N GLU A 541 23.33 -15.82 2.88
CA GLU A 541 22.89 -16.71 3.97
C GLU A 541 23.16 -16.11 5.36
N GLN A 542 24.33 -15.54 5.56
CA GLN A 542 24.74 -14.91 6.80
C GLN A 542 23.84 -13.71 7.14
N ALA A 543 23.56 -12.83 6.17
CA ALA A 543 22.67 -11.68 6.37
C ALA A 543 21.25 -12.12 6.75
N THR A 544 20.74 -13.20 6.13
CA THR A 544 19.40 -13.74 6.44
C THR A 544 19.33 -14.34 7.84
N LYS A 545 20.33 -15.16 8.24
CA LYS A 545 20.40 -15.77 9.59
C LYS A 545 20.53 -14.71 10.68
N ASN A 546 21.38 -13.73 10.48
CA ASN A 546 21.56 -12.62 11.42
C ASN A 546 20.29 -11.77 11.56
N LEU A 547 19.62 -11.46 10.44
CA LEU A 547 18.33 -10.78 10.48
C LEU A 547 17.30 -11.57 11.30
N GLN A 548 17.20 -12.89 11.09
CA GLN A 548 16.27 -13.74 11.83
C GLN A 548 16.57 -13.73 13.34
N ALA A 549 17.84 -13.79 13.73
CA ALA A 549 18.23 -13.73 15.14
C ALA A 549 17.88 -12.39 15.77
N ILE A 550 18.12 -11.26 15.08
CA ILE A 550 17.73 -9.93 15.54
C ILE A 550 16.20 -9.84 15.74
N ILE A 551 15.41 -10.38 14.82
CA ILE A 551 13.94 -10.36 14.93
C ILE A 551 13.45 -11.17 16.14
N ARG A 552 14.08 -12.30 16.46
CA ARG A 552 13.75 -13.09 17.65
C ARG A 552 13.98 -12.30 18.95
N GLU A 553 15.05 -11.52 19.02
CA GLU A 553 15.40 -10.69 20.19
C GLU A 553 14.55 -9.43 20.35
N ASN A 554 13.83 -8.98 19.32
CA ASN A 554 13.14 -7.68 19.31
C ASN A 554 11.96 -7.56 20.30
N GLN A 555 11.32 -8.63 20.74
CA GLN A 555 10.16 -8.62 21.67
C GLN A 555 9.08 -7.55 21.29
N ASP A 556 8.88 -7.27 19.99
CA ASP A 556 7.95 -6.28 19.44
C ASP A 556 8.17 -4.81 19.88
N LYS A 557 9.38 -4.49 20.36
CA LYS A 557 9.70 -3.13 20.81
C LYS A 557 9.88 -2.13 19.67
N TYR A 558 10.38 -2.60 18.51
CA TYR A 558 10.69 -1.77 17.36
C TYR A 558 10.11 -2.37 16.06
N ARG A 559 9.84 -1.51 15.08
CA ARG A 559 9.51 -1.92 13.72
C ARG A 559 10.81 -2.21 12.98
N LEU A 560 11.11 -3.46 12.78
CA LEU A 560 12.34 -3.91 12.15
C LEU A 560 12.07 -4.46 10.76
N SER A 561 12.98 -4.17 9.82
CA SER A 561 12.98 -4.78 8.49
C SER A 561 14.40 -4.80 7.92
N PHE A 562 14.56 -5.23 6.67
CA PHE A 562 15.83 -5.18 5.95
C PHE A 562 15.82 -4.13 4.85
N SER A 563 17.02 -3.57 4.57
CA SER A 563 17.29 -2.75 3.38
C SER A 563 18.59 -3.23 2.75
N PHE A 564 18.50 -4.38 2.07
CA PHE A 564 19.67 -5.06 1.51
C PHE A 564 19.90 -4.64 0.06
N GLY A 565 21.18 -4.60 -0.32
CA GLY A 565 21.65 -4.44 -1.69
C GLY A 565 22.29 -5.72 -2.18
N ARG A 566 23.62 -5.85 -1.98
CA ARG A 566 24.45 -6.94 -2.50
C ARG A 566 23.95 -8.34 -2.15
N ALA A 567 23.57 -8.58 -0.90
CA ALA A 567 23.11 -9.90 -0.45
C ALA A 567 21.85 -10.41 -1.21
N ILE A 568 21.08 -9.52 -1.83
CA ILE A 568 19.92 -9.89 -2.65
C ILE A 568 20.27 -9.88 -4.13
N GLN A 569 21.00 -8.87 -4.60
CA GLN A 569 21.26 -8.62 -6.02
C GLN A 569 22.36 -9.51 -6.62
N ASP A 570 23.46 -9.73 -5.87
CA ASP A 570 24.67 -10.38 -6.42
C ASP A 570 24.40 -11.80 -6.95
N PRO A 571 23.56 -12.64 -6.28
CA PRO A 571 23.19 -13.94 -6.82
C PRO A 571 22.44 -13.88 -8.16
N ALA A 572 21.56 -12.90 -8.35
CA ALA A 572 20.84 -12.71 -9.60
C ALA A 572 21.77 -12.21 -10.71
N LEU A 573 22.65 -11.24 -10.39
CA LEU A 573 23.66 -10.74 -11.32
C LEU A 573 24.60 -11.84 -11.83
N LYS A 574 25.01 -12.72 -10.92
CA LYS A 574 25.88 -13.87 -11.25
C LYS A 574 25.21 -14.83 -12.25
N ILE A 575 23.89 -14.96 -12.23
CA ILE A 575 23.13 -15.80 -13.17
C ILE A 575 22.92 -15.06 -14.49
N TRP A 576 22.50 -13.80 -14.43
CA TRP A 576 22.12 -13.03 -15.61
C TRP A 576 23.25 -12.86 -16.61
N GLN A 577 24.42 -12.40 -16.19
CA GLN A 577 25.61 -12.20 -17.02
C GLN A 577 25.36 -11.43 -18.34
N SER A 578 24.38 -10.53 -18.38
CA SER A 578 23.91 -9.81 -19.57
C SER A 578 23.36 -10.71 -20.69
N GLU A 579 22.96 -11.92 -20.38
CA GLU A 579 22.38 -12.83 -21.36
C GLU A 579 20.85 -12.77 -21.28
N PRO A 580 20.14 -12.32 -22.34
CA PRO A 580 18.69 -12.19 -22.32
C PRO A 580 17.95 -13.48 -21.95
N GLN A 581 18.43 -14.64 -22.38
CA GLN A 581 17.85 -15.95 -22.06
C GLN A 581 17.95 -16.34 -20.58
N LYS A 582 18.78 -15.67 -19.79
CA LYS A 582 18.94 -15.90 -18.35
C LYS A 582 18.17 -14.94 -17.47
N ILE A 583 17.34 -14.05 -18.04
CA ILE A 583 16.56 -13.05 -17.28
C ILE A 583 15.62 -13.74 -16.29
N ASP A 584 14.84 -14.72 -16.74
CA ASP A 584 13.86 -15.42 -15.89
C ASP A 584 14.51 -16.17 -14.74
N ASP A 585 15.65 -16.82 -14.97
CA ASP A 585 16.42 -17.52 -13.93
C ASP A 585 16.99 -16.54 -12.90
N ALA A 586 17.53 -15.41 -13.37
CA ALA A 586 18.06 -14.36 -12.49
C ALA A 586 16.94 -13.73 -11.65
N GLN A 587 15.79 -13.44 -12.24
CA GLN A 587 14.61 -12.93 -11.54
C GLN A 587 14.04 -13.95 -10.54
N SER A 588 14.02 -15.23 -10.90
CA SER A 588 13.61 -16.31 -9.99
C SER A 588 14.55 -16.42 -8.78
N LYS A 589 15.87 -16.29 -9.00
CA LYS A 589 16.85 -16.25 -7.90
C LYS A 589 16.66 -15.03 -6.99
N LEU A 590 16.36 -13.87 -7.58
CA LEU A 590 16.06 -12.64 -6.83
C LEU A 590 14.85 -12.84 -5.91
N ILE A 591 13.75 -13.38 -6.44
CA ILE A 591 12.54 -13.68 -5.69
C ILE A 591 12.82 -14.68 -4.56
N LYS A 592 13.56 -15.75 -4.84
CA LYS A 592 13.97 -16.73 -3.82
C LYS A 592 14.69 -16.06 -2.65
N GLN A 593 15.61 -15.15 -2.94
CA GLN A 593 16.37 -14.44 -1.92
C GLN A 593 15.52 -13.46 -1.13
N LEU A 594 14.66 -12.71 -1.80
CA LEU A 594 13.69 -11.81 -1.16
C LEU A 594 12.75 -12.59 -0.22
N ARG A 595 12.20 -13.71 -0.69
CA ARG A 595 11.33 -14.59 0.12
C ARG A 595 12.01 -15.07 1.39
N LEU A 596 13.27 -15.51 1.32
CA LEU A 596 14.03 -15.96 2.50
C LEU A 596 14.18 -14.85 3.53
N ASN A 597 14.48 -13.62 3.09
CA ASN A 597 14.59 -12.47 4.00
C ASN A 597 13.23 -12.05 4.59
N CYS A 598 12.14 -12.13 3.82
CA CYS A 598 10.80 -11.89 4.36
C CYS A 598 10.38 -12.97 5.38
N LEU A 599 10.75 -14.23 5.16
CA LEU A 599 10.54 -15.30 6.14
C LEU A 599 11.36 -15.06 7.42
N ALA A 600 12.58 -14.53 7.32
CA ALA A 600 13.40 -14.16 8.46
C ALA A 600 12.79 -13.05 9.34
N LEU A 601 11.89 -12.22 8.80
CA LEU A 601 11.15 -11.22 9.56
C LEU A 601 10.00 -11.81 10.40
N ASN A 602 9.63 -13.07 10.19
CA ASN A 602 8.59 -13.74 10.97
C ASN A 602 9.18 -14.36 12.25
N LYS A 603 8.56 -14.09 13.39
CA LYS A 603 9.01 -14.63 14.70
C LYS A 603 8.77 -16.12 14.89
N LYS A 604 7.79 -16.70 14.20
CA LYS A 604 7.46 -18.13 14.35
C LYS A 604 8.45 -18.97 13.53
N PRO A 605 9.17 -19.92 14.16
CA PRO A 605 9.81 -20.98 13.40
C PRO A 605 8.69 -21.78 12.71
N ARG A 606 8.81 -21.97 11.41
CA ARG A 606 8.05 -23.02 10.73
C ARG A 606 8.75 -24.34 10.91
#